data_3fb6a21d7ecd58401646067e82d9e82f
#
_entry.id   3fb6a21d7ecd58401646067e82d9e82f
#
_cell.length_a   1.000
_cell.length_b   1.000
_cell.length_c   1.000
_cell.angle_alpha   90.00
_cell.angle_beta   90.00
_cell.angle_gamma   90.00
#
_symmetry.space_group_name_H-M   'P 1'
#
loop_
_entity.id
_entity.type
_entity.pdbx_description
1 polymer ?
#
loop_
_entity_poly.entity_id
_entity_poly.type
_entity_poly.pdbx_seq_one_letter_code
_entity_poly.pdbx_strand_id
1 'polypeptide(L)'
;MTGTDFETLADLLDDFPLTMIVTLDDAGHPVSQPFAMQQQHHRFDGDLWFLVSAESSTAVRLAANPIVNLAFGSNDSWVSLTGHAELTTEQSYIDEMWDPSVEAWFPGGRTDPNVRALIVHADSAEYWDTPGSTLATVFSFVKSKVTGTPMDIDNEKIEL
;
A
#
# COMPACT_ATOMS: atom_id res chain seq x y z
N MET A 1 3.06 17.72 -10.47
CA MET A 1 2.85 17.31 -9.04
C MET A 1 3.30 18.46 -8.16
N THR A 2 2.45 18.90 -7.25
CA THR A 2 2.87 19.84 -6.21
C THR A 2 3.47 19.06 -5.05
N GLY A 3 4.46 19.63 -4.33
CA GLY A 3 5.03 18.99 -3.13
C GLY A 3 3.97 18.65 -2.08
N THR A 4 2.90 19.46 -2.03
CA THR A 4 1.78 19.30 -1.11
C THR A 4 1.00 17.98 -1.34
N ASP A 5 0.76 17.60 -2.59
CA ASP A 5 0.01 16.37 -2.92
C ASP A 5 0.80 15.13 -2.56
N PHE A 6 2.11 15.16 -2.82
CA PHE A 6 3.01 14.06 -2.43
C PHE A 6 3.09 13.91 -0.90
N GLU A 7 3.23 15.01 -0.17
CA GLU A 7 3.26 14.99 1.30
C GLU A 7 1.93 14.49 1.88
N THR A 8 0.80 14.92 1.33
CA THR A 8 -0.53 14.44 1.73
C THR A 8 -0.65 12.93 1.51
N LEU A 9 -0.21 12.42 0.36
CA LEU A 9 -0.19 10.99 0.08
C LEU A 9 0.69 10.23 1.08
N ALA A 10 1.90 10.72 1.35
CA ALA A 10 2.82 10.10 2.30
C ALA A 10 2.24 10.06 3.72
N ASP A 11 1.60 11.14 4.16
CA ASP A 11 0.95 11.20 5.46
C ASP A 11 -0.24 10.23 5.55
N LEU A 12 -1.07 10.14 4.51
CA LEU A 12 -2.17 9.17 4.46
C LEU A 12 -1.66 7.73 4.52
N LEU A 13 -0.59 7.41 3.79
CA LEU A 13 -0.01 6.08 3.79
C LEU A 13 0.54 5.67 5.15
N ASP A 14 1.05 6.62 5.94
CA ASP A 14 1.55 6.37 7.30
C ASP A 14 0.43 5.91 8.27
N ASP A 15 -0.82 6.28 8.00
CA ASP A 15 -1.97 5.92 8.84
C ASP A 15 -2.53 4.51 8.58
N PHE A 16 -2.16 3.88 7.47
CA PHE A 16 -2.67 2.55 7.14
C PHE A 16 -1.77 1.43 7.69
N PRO A 17 -2.29 0.55 8.56
CA PRO A 17 -1.51 -0.59 9.07
C PRO A 17 -1.35 -1.71 8.06
N LEU A 18 -2.26 -1.80 7.09
CA LEU A 18 -2.34 -2.87 6.09
C LEU A 18 -2.65 -2.30 4.71
N THR A 19 -2.17 -3.01 3.69
CA THR A 19 -2.60 -2.82 2.30
C THR A 19 -3.04 -4.13 1.69
N MET A 20 -3.93 -4.08 0.71
CA MET A 20 -4.20 -5.21 -0.18
C MET A 20 -3.29 -5.10 -1.39
N ILE A 21 -2.36 -6.03 -1.55
CA ILE A 21 -1.53 -6.13 -2.76
C ILE A 21 -2.29 -6.93 -3.81
N VAL A 22 -2.58 -6.30 -4.93
CA VAL A 22 -3.31 -6.87 -6.07
C VAL A 22 -2.32 -7.22 -7.17
N THR A 23 -2.32 -8.48 -7.57
CA THR A 23 -1.47 -9.04 -8.62
C THR A 23 -2.32 -9.75 -9.67
N LEU A 24 -1.74 -10.11 -10.80
CA LEU A 24 -2.41 -10.89 -11.82
C LEU A 24 -2.01 -12.37 -11.72
N ASP A 25 -2.99 -13.27 -11.76
CA ASP A 25 -2.74 -14.70 -11.86
C ASP A 25 -2.36 -15.12 -13.29
N ASP A 26 -2.07 -16.39 -13.50
CA ASP A 26 -1.66 -16.93 -14.82
C ASP A 26 -2.73 -16.76 -15.91
N ALA A 27 -4.00 -16.62 -15.52
CA ALA A 27 -5.12 -16.36 -16.42
C ALA A 27 -5.39 -14.87 -16.66
N GLY A 28 -4.62 -13.99 -16.01
CA GLY A 28 -4.79 -12.54 -16.07
C GLY A 28 -5.89 -12.00 -15.16
N HIS A 29 -6.37 -12.79 -14.19
CA HIS A 29 -7.35 -12.30 -13.21
C HIS A 29 -6.65 -11.56 -12.07
N PRO A 30 -7.19 -10.41 -11.63
CA PRO A 30 -6.69 -9.72 -10.45
C PRO A 30 -7.03 -10.51 -9.19
N VAL A 31 -6.02 -10.75 -8.38
CA VAL A 31 -6.13 -11.41 -7.07
C VAL A 31 -5.40 -10.60 -6.02
N SER A 32 -5.87 -10.59 -4.78
CA SER A 32 -5.33 -9.73 -3.74
C SER A 32 -5.01 -10.48 -2.45
N GLN A 33 -4.01 -10.00 -1.73
CA GLN A 33 -3.60 -10.48 -0.41
C GLN A 33 -3.28 -9.31 0.51
N PRO A 34 -3.58 -9.41 1.83
CA PRO A 34 -3.19 -8.39 2.79
C PRO A 34 -1.71 -8.47 3.15
N PHE A 35 -1.08 -7.32 3.27
CA PHE A 35 0.29 -7.16 3.74
C PHE A 35 0.37 -6.07 4.80
N ALA A 36 1.17 -6.31 5.83
CA ALA A 36 1.46 -5.30 6.84
C ALA A 36 2.41 -4.25 6.28
N MET A 37 2.10 -3.00 6.57
CA MET A 37 2.94 -1.86 6.17
C MET A 37 4.21 -1.80 7.03
N GLN A 38 5.30 -1.31 6.43
CA GLN A 38 6.62 -1.20 7.04
C GLN A 38 7.07 0.27 7.21
N GLN A 39 6.13 1.20 7.36
CA GLN A 39 6.43 2.64 7.46
C GLN A 39 7.35 3.01 8.61
N GLN A 40 7.34 2.24 9.68
CA GLN A 40 8.29 2.43 10.79
C GLN A 40 9.76 2.26 10.38
N HIS A 41 10.00 1.57 9.29
CA HIS A 41 11.34 1.30 8.74
C HIS A 41 11.66 2.18 7.54
N HIS A 42 10.64 2.49 6.73
CA HIS A 42 10.80 3.27 5.52
C HIS A 42 9.54 4.09 5.23
N ARG A 43 9.66 5.42 5.38
CA ARG A 43 8.58 6.34 4.99
C ARG A 43 8.50 6.40 3.47
N PHE A 44 7.28 6.52 2.93
CA PHE A 44 7.05 6.64 1.50
C PHE A 44 7.81 7.82 0.87
N ASP A 45 8.62 7.50 -0.10
CA ASP A 45 9.44 8.43 -0.91
C ASP A 45 9.27 8.21 -2.42
N GLY A 46 8.25 7.42 -2.80
CA GLY A 46 8.00 6.88 -4.13
C GLY A 46 8.05 5.35 -4.14
N ASP A 47 8.63 4.75 -3.10
CA ASP A 47 8.74 3.31 -2.92
C ASP A 47 8.02 2.84 -1.66
N LEU A 48 7.48 1.63 -1.73
CA LEU A 48 6.92 0.90 -0.59
C LEU A 48 7.63 -0.44 -0.44
N TRP A 49 8.00 -0.78 0.79
CA TRP A 49 8.82 -1.96 1.09
C TRP A 49 8.05 -2.98 1.90
N PHE A 50 8.21 -4.26 1.52
CA PHE A 50 7.60 -5.40 2.21
C PHE A 50 8.59 -6.56 2.29
N LEU A 51 8.37 -7.48 3.23
CA LEU A 51 9.05 -8.76 3.26
C LEU A 51 8.08 -9.85 2.81
N VAL A 52 8.56 -10.77 1.97
CA VAL A 52 7.74 -11.82 1.37
C VAL A 52 8.57 -13.11 1.25
N SER A 53 7.91 -14.26 1.33
CA SER A 53 8.56 -15.53 0.97
C SER A 53 8.63 -15.66 -0.55
N ALA A 54 9.77 -16.13 -1.06
CA ALA A 54 9.95 -16.42 -2.47
C ALA A 54 8.95 -17.46 -3.02
N GLU A 55 8.44 -18.33 -2.15
CA GLU A 55 7.48 -19.40 -2.48
C GLU A 55 6.02 -18.92 -2.37
N SER A 56 5.78 -17.72 -1.86
CA SER A 56 4.43 -17.17 -1.78
C SER A 56 3.82 -16.95 -3.16
N SER A 57 2.51 -17.12 -3.25
CA SER A 57 1.81 -16.89 -4.52
C SER A 57 1.98 -15.46 -5.05
N THR A 58 2.07 -14.47 -4.15
CA THR A 58 2.34 -13.08 -4.52
C THR A 58 3.73 -12.93 -5.14
N ALA A 59 4.78 -13.47 -4.53
CA ALA A 59 6.13 -13.39 -5.07
C ALA A 59 6.25 -14.10 -6.43
N VAL A 60 5.64 -15.27 -6.57
CA VAL A 60 5.64 -16.03 -7.83
C VAL A 60 4.94 -15.24 -8.95
N ARG A 61 3.78 -14.64 -8.68
CA ARG A 61 3.06 -13.82 -9.66
C ARG A 61 3.84 -12.57 -10.05
N LEU A 62 4.43 -11.87 -9.08
CA LEU A 62 5.21 -10.65 -9.35
C LEU A 62 6.51 -10.92 -10.08
N ALA A 63 7.13 -12.08 -9.88
CA ALA A 63 8.29 -12.51 -10.67
C ALA A 63 7.92 -12.73 -12.14
N ALA A 64 6.70 -13.20 -12.43
CA ALA A 64 6.21 -13.41 -13.78
C ALA A 64 5.66 -12.12 -14.43
N ASN A 65 4.99 -11.27 -13.62
CA ASN A 65 4.43 -9.99 -14.07
C ASN A 65 4.56 -8.96 -12.93
N PRO A 66 5.44 -7.97 -13.06
CA PRO A 66 5.74 -7.03 -12.00
C PRO A 66 4.64 -5.96 -11.77
N ILE A 67 3.62 -5.91 -12.62
CA ILE A 67 2.53 -4.94 -12.46
C ILE A 67 1.75 -5.22 -11.19
N VAL A 68 1.55 -4.18 -10.39
CA VAL A 68 0.93 -4.29 -9.07
C VAL A 68 0.04 -3.09 -8.77
N ASN A 69 -1.04 -3.32 -8.04
CA ASN A 69 -1.80 -2.26 -7.39
C ASN A 69 -1.86 -2.53 -5.89
N LEU A 70 -1.67 -1.49 -5.11
CA LEU A 70 -1.83 -1.49 -3.67
C LEU A 70 -3.09 -0.69 -3.32
N ALA A 71 -4.04 -1.35 -2.65
CA ALA A 71 -5.28 -0.75 -2.22
C ALA A 71 -5.29 -0.61 -0.70
N PHE A 72 -5.50 0.61 -0.23
CA PHE A 72 -5.57 0.98 1.18
C PHE A 72 -6.97 1.47 1.51
N GLY A 73 -7.43 1.21 2.70
CA GLY A 73 -8.74 1.69 3.13
C GLY A 73 -8.88 1.77 4.64
N SER A 74 -9.57 2.80 5.08
CA SER A 74 -10.05 3.00 6.42
C SER A 74 -11.54 3.34 6.39
N ASN A 75 -12.08 3.88 7.48
CA ASN A 75 -13.48 4.30 7.52
C ASN A 75 -13.73 5.61 6.75
N ASP A 76 -12.69 6.40 6.52
CA ASP A 76 -12.80 7.78 6.02
C ASP A 76 -11.77 8.14 4.93
N SER A 77 -10.80 7.26 4.68
CA SER A 77 -9.75 7.52 3.70
C SER A 77 -9.40 6.26 2.91
N TRP A 78 -9.09 6.44 1.63
CA TRP A 78 -8.70 5.34 0.73
C TRP A 78 -7.56 5.80 -0.17
N VAL A 79 -6.69 4.86 -0.54
CA VAL A 79 -5.64 5.09 -1.53
C VAL A 79 -5.60 3.91 -2.50
N SER A 80 -5.47 4.20 -3.79
CA SER A 80 -5.11 3.24 -4.83
C SER A 80 -3.79 3.65 -5.44
N LEU A 81 -2.77 2.81 -5.30
CA LEU A 81 -1.43 3.06 -5.81
C LEU A 81 -1.10 2.00 -6.85
N THR A 82 -0.71 2.43 -8.04
CA THR A 82 -0.28 1.55 -9.12
C THR A 82 1.21 1.70 -9.33
N GLY A 83 1.89 0.59 -9.55
CA GLY A 83 3.32 0.59 -9.76
C GLY A 83 3.84 -0.74 -10.31
N HIS A 84 5.12 -0.94 -10.17
CA HIS A 84 5.78 -2.18 -10.54
C HIS A 84 6.65 -2.67 -9.38
N ALA A 85 6.73 -3.98 -9.26
CA ALA A 85 7.38 -4.66 -8.17
C ALA A 85 8.78 -5.12 -8.56
N GLU A 86 9.71 -4.98 -7.63
CA GLU A 86 11.03 -5.59 -7.65
C GLU A 86 11.16 -6.56 -6.49
N LEU A 87 11.62 -7.78 -6.76
CA LEU A 87 11.96 -8.77 -5.75
C LEU A 87 13.48 -8.88 -5.67
N THR A 88 14.05 -8.63 -4.51
CA THR A 88 15.50 -8.68 -4.30
C THR A 88 15.90 -9.54 -3.11
N THR A 89 17.08 -10.14 -3.19
CA THR A 89 17.75 -10.86 -2.10
C THR A 89 18.75 -9.99 -1.36
N GLU A 90 18.85 -8.71 -1.69
CA GLU A 90 19.80 -7.81 -1.08
C GLU A 90 19.57 -7.68 0.41
N GLN A 91 20.55 -8.13 1.20
CA GLN A 91 20.44 -8.28 2.64
C GLN A 91 20.20 -6.95 3.36
N SER A 92 20.71 -5.83 2.81
CA SER A 92 20.52 -4.50 3.40
C SER A 92 19.05 -4.11 3.54
N TYR A 93 18.22 -4.38 2.52
CA TYR A 93 16.77 -4.13 2.60
C TYR A 93 16.08 -5.03 3.61
N ILE A 94 16.46 -6.31 3.63
CA ILE A 94 15.90 -7.29 4.56
C ILE A 94 16.24 -6.91 6.00
N ASP A 95 17.50 -6.56 6.27
CA ASP A 95 17.96 -6.18 7.60
C ASP A 95 17.29 -4.92 8.12
N GLU A 96 17.06 -3.94 7.24
CA GLU A 96 16.38 -2.68 7.61
C GLU A 96 14.92 -2.89 8.02
N MET A 97 14.23 -3.83 7.38
CA MET A 97 12.83 -4.16 7.69
C MET A 97 12.67 -5.22 8.78
N TRP A 98 13.78 -5.81 9.25
CA TRP A 98 13.71 -6.93 10.18
C TRP A 98 13.47 -6.47 11.61
N ASP A 99 12.41 -6.99 12.22
CA ASP A 99 12.09 -6.82 13.64
C ASP A 99 11.50 -8.11 14.23
N PRO A 100 11.29 -8.21 15.56
CA PRO A 100 10.76 -9.40 16.19
C PRO A 100 9.38 -9.86 15.70
N SER A 101 8.56 -8.96 15.17
CA SER A 101 7.24 -9.33 14.62
C SER A 101 7.37 -10.09 13.31
N VAL A 102 8.40 -9.78 12.54
CA VAL A 102 8.73 -10.43 11.26
C VAL A 102 9.23 -11.86 11.48
N GLU A 103 9.97 -12.12 12.56
CA GLU A 103 10.50 -13.46 12.87
C GLU A 103 9.41 -14.53 13.00
N ALA A 104 8.22 -14.16 13.42
CA ALA A 104 7.08 -15.07 13.51
C ALA A 104 6.65 -15.63 12.15
N TRP A 105 6.89 -14.87 11.08
CA TRP A 105 6.54 -15.25 9.70
C TRP A 105 7.68 -15.98 8.97
N PHE A 106 8.91 -15.79 9.42
CA PHE A 106 10.12 -16.34 8.81
C PHE A 106 10.96 -17.08 9.86
N PRO A 107 10.58 -18.32 10.22
CA PRO A 107 11.27 -19.07 11.29
C PRO A 107 12.73 -19.39 10.96
N GLY A 108 13.14 -19.34 9.69
CA GLY A 108 14.53 -19.49 9.27
C GLY A 108 15.41 -18.25 9.51
N GLY A 109 14.81 -17.13 9.97
CA GLY A 109 15.52 -15.88 10.26
C GLY A 109 15.81 -15.04 9.02
N ARG A 110 16.45 -13.88 9.26
CA ARG A 110 16.74 -12.88 8.21
C ARG A 110 17.69 -13.34 7.12
N THR A 111 18.43 -14.41 7.35
CA THR A 111 19.38 -15.00 6.38
C THR A 111 18.79 -16.20 5.66
N ASP A 112 17.52 -16.53 5.90
CA ASP A 112 16.83 -17.59 5.17
C ASP A 112 16.82 -17.24 3.66
N PRO A 113 17.31 -18.16 2.79
CA PRO A 113 17.35 -17.91 1.34
C PRO A 113 15.96 -17.72 0.70
N ASN A 114 14.88 -18.09 1.39
CA ASN A 114 13.51 -17.86 0.92
C ASN A 114 12.97 -16.46 1.20
N VAL A 115 13.63 -15.66 2.05
CA VAL A 115 13.20 -14.29 2.31
C VAL A 115 13.54 -13.40 1.11
N ARG A 116 12.58 -12.56 0.72
CA ARG A 116 12.74 -11.51 -0.30
C ARG A 116 12.31 -10.16 0.25
N ALA A 117 13.05 -9.14 -0.10
CA ALA A 117 12.50 -7.79 -0.06
C ALA A 117 11.66 -7.57 -1.33
N LEU A 118 10.42 -7.15 -1.13
CA LEU A 118 9.52 -6.70 -2.18
C LEU A 118 9.50 -5.18 -2.14
N ILE A 119 9.98 -4.55 -3.20
CA ILE A 119 9.96 -3.10 -3.37
C ILE A 119 8.93 -2.79 -4.44
N VAL A 120 7.96 -1.94 -4.12
CA VAL A 120 6.98 -1.44 -5.07
C VAL A 120 7.35 -0.01 -5.41
N HIS A 121 7.77 0.20 -6.65
CA HIS A 121 8.02 1.52 -7.22
C HIS A 121 6.69 2.08 -7.72
N ALA A 122 6.22 3.16 -7.12
CA ALA A 122 4.94 3.76 -7.45
C ALA A 122 5.03 4.56 -8.76
N ASP A 123 4.12 4.30 -9.68
CA ASP A 123 3.99 5.04 -10.94
C ASP A 123 2.91 6.11 -10.84
N SER A 124 1.81 5.82 -10.13
CA SER A 124 0.72 6.75 -9.87
C SER A 124 -0.06 6.37 -8.63
N ALA A 125 -0.71 7.34 -8.03
CA ALA A 125 -1.64 7.12 -6.92
C ALA A 125 -2.87 8.01 -7.06
N GLU A 126 -3.97 7.51 -6.55
CA GLU A 126 -5.19 8.28 -6.36
C GLU A 126 -5.65 8.08 -4.92
N TYR A 127 -6.02 9.16 -4.26
CA TYR A 127 -6.54 9.08 -2.90
C TYR A 127 -7.90 9.77 -2.77
N TRP A 128 -8.67 9.28 -1.83
CA TRP A 128 -9.94 9.86 -1.39
C TRP A 128 -9.83 10.04 0.12
N ASP A 129 -9.95 11.28 0.54
CA ASP A 129 -9.90 11.63 1.94
C ASP A 129 -11.15 12.43 2.30
N THR A 130 -11.82 12.01 3.38
CA THR A 130 -12.98 12.73 3.89
C THR A 130 -12.52 13.63 5.02
N PRO A 131 -12.49 14.96 4.81
CA PRO A 131 -12.03 15.87 5.85
C PRO A 131 -12.87 15.78 7.12
N GLY A 132 -12.21 15.46 8.24
CA GLY A 132 -12.83 15.47 9.56
C GLY A 132 -13.11 14.09 10.15
N SER A 133 -13.66 14.11 11.36
CA SER A 133 -14.02 12.91 12.11
C SER A 133 -15.23 12.20 11.52
N THR A 134 -15.50 10.98 11.99
CA THR A 134 -16.74 10.21 11.70
C THR A 134 -18.01 11.06 11.82
N LEU A 135 -18.02 12.05 12.71
CA LEU A 135 -19.12 13.00 12.88
C LEU A 135 -19.30 13.91 11.68
N ALA A 136 -18.21 14.39 11.06
CA ALA A 136 -18.28 15.23 9.87
C ALA A 136 -18.81 14.45 8.66
N THR A 137 -18.41 13.17 8.52
CA THR A 137 -18.92 12.26 7.49
C THR A 137 -20.42 12.04 7.64
N VAL A 138 -20.92 11.78 8.85
CA VAL A 138 -22.34 11.62 9.13
C VAL A 138 -23.09 12.93 8.84
N PHE A 139 -22.53 14.06 9.24
CA PHE A 139 -23.13 15.38 8.99
C PHE A 139 -23.21 15.70 7.49
N SER A 140 -22.15 15.43 6.73
CA SER A 140 -22.13 15.61 5.29
C SER A 140 -23.14 14.68 4.58
N PHE A 141 -23.30 13.45 5.05
CA PHE A 141 -24.30 12.52 4.53
C PHE A 141 -25.74 13.03 4.77
N VAL A 142 -26.02 13.53 5.97
CA VAL A 142 -27.34 14.12 6.30
C VAL A 142 -27.58 15.36 5.46
N LYS A 143 -26.60 16.24 5.32
CA LYS A 143 -26.67 17.43 4.47
C LYS A 143 -26.93 17.07 3.01
N SER A 144 -26.22 16.08 2.46
CA SER A 144 -26.42 15.60 1.09
C SER A 144 -27.85 15.11 0.86
N LYS A 145 -28.43 14.35 1.81
CA LYS A 145 -29.83 13.88 1.73
C LYS A 145 -30.87 14.99 1.78
N VAL A 146 -30.60 16.04 2.58
CA VAL A 146 -31.55 17.15 2.77
C VAL A 146 -31.46 18.17 1.64
N THR A 147 -30.25 18.46 1.15
CA THR A 147 -29.99 19.52 0.16
C THR A 147 -29.79 19.01 -1.27
N GLY A 148 -29.63 17.69 -1.47
CA GLY A 148 -29.29 17.09 -2.76
C GLY A 148 -27.88 17.40 -3.23
N THR A 149 -27.03 17.99 -2.38
CA THR A 149 -25.62 18.26 -2.67
C THR A 149 -24.81 16.98 -2.47
N PRO A 150 -23.95 16.55 -3.41
CA PRO A 150 -23.09 15.38 -3.23
C PRO A 150 -22.20 15.50 -1.99
N MET A 151 -21.83 14.35 -1.42
CA MET A 151 -20.84 14.32 -0.33
C MET A 151 -19.53 14.95 -0.78
N ASP A 152 -18.95 15.73 0.12
CA ASP A 152 -17.64 16.34 -0.09
C ASP A 152 -16.57 15.31 0.27
N ILE A 153 -15.94 14.75 -0.75
CA ILE A 153 -14.82 13.81 -0.63
C ILE A 153 -13.70 14.40 -1.48
N ASP A 154 -12.61 14.75 -0.82
CA ASP A 154 -11.41 15.17 -1.53
C ASP A 154 -10.84 13.97 -2.30
N ASN A 155 -10.64 14.18 -3.59
CA ASN A 155 -10.06 13.17 -4.48
C ASN A 155 -8.96 13.83 -5.30
N GLU A 156 -7.78 13.21 -5.29
CA GLU A 156 -6.65 13.67 -6.08
C GLU A 156 -5.95 12.47 -6.74
N LYS A 157 -5.59 12.64 -8.00
CA LYS A 157 -4.78 11.68 -8.75
C LYS A 157 -3.39 12.26 -8.99
N ILE A 158 -2.37 11.49 -8.64
CA ILE A 158 -0.97 11.88 -8.71
C ILE A 158 -0.22 10.93 -9.64
N GLU A 159 0.48 11.47 -10.63
CA GLU A 159 1.50 10.75 -11.39
C GLU A 159 2.84 10.93 -10.65
N LEU A 160 3.55 9.84 -10.40
CA LEU A 160 4.74 9.77 -9.57
C LEU A 160 6.03 9.60 -10.38
#